data_95092557fe5ad2020b095595232a2a92
#
_entry.id   95092557fe5ad2020b095595232a2a92
#
_cell.length_a   1.000
_cell.length_b   1.000
_cell.length_c   1.000
_cell.angle_alpha   90.00
_cell.angle_beta   90.00
_cell.angle_gamma   90.00
#
_symmetry.space_group_name_H-M   'P 1'
#
loop_
_entity.id
_entity.type
_entity.pdbx_description
1 polymer ?
#
loop_
_entity_poly.entity_id
_entity_poly.type
_entity_poly.pdbx_seq_one_letter_code
_entity_poly.pdbx_strand_id
1 'polypeptide(L)'
;MQIWRATGDVPADLGRSVVVIGNFDGVHLGHRRVIARAREIADERGFQVVAVTFDPHPMAVLRPDHAPITLTSIGERATLLQDAGADAVLALPFTTEVAGWSPEEFVDRILVDLLHAAAVVVGANFRFGHRAAGDVALLTAAGAAQSEGRDFTTEGIPLDGGPMVWSSTYVRTCLAAGDVAGAAEALGRPVTVRGVVVRGDQRGRELGFPTANVPTAEATATPADGVYAGWLRRLDTGERYPAAISVGTNPTFDGHRERRVESYVLDRDDPEDWLELYDVEVEVEFVERLRGMVRFDSVEELVAQMKDDVARSRELLAA
;
A
#
# COMPACT_ATOMS: atom_id res chain seq x y z
N MET A 1 -0.69 -4.06 -17.59
CA MET A 1 -1.06 -2.81 -16.89
C MET A 1 -0.26 -1.65 -17.45
N GLN A 2 -0.91 -0.52 -17.73
CA GLN A 2 -0.23 0.70 -18.17
C GLN A 2 -0.02 1.63 -16.96
N ILE A 3 1.23 1.92 -16.64
CA ILE A 3 1.60 2.92 -15.62
C ILE A 3 2.26 4.07 -16.35
N TRP A 4 1.64 5.23 -16.33
CA TRP A 4 2.18 6.47 -16.88
C TRP A 4 2.82 7.27 -15.74
N ARG A 5 4.10 7.58 -15.87
CA ARG A 5 4.87 8.30 -14.84
C ARG A 5 5.06 9.79 -15.15
N ALA A 6 4.58 10.19 -16.32
CA ALA A 6 4.55 11.57 -16.76
C ALA A 6 3.34 11.78 -17.66
N THR A 7 2.93 13.03 -17.84
CA THR A 7 1.84 13.39 -18.78
C THR A 7 2.15 12.99 -20.23
N GLY A 8 3.43 13.01 -20.61
CA GLY A 8 3.88 12.58 -21.95
C GLY A 8 3.81 11.06 -22.19
N ASP A 9 3.59 10.24 -21.16
CA ASP A 9 3.44 8.79 -21.30
C ASP A 9 2.00 8.38 -21.66
N VAL A 10 1.03 9.31 -21.52
CA VAL A 10 -0.37 9.07 -21.85
C VAL A 10 -0.51 8.95 -23.36
N PRO A 11 -1.10 7.87 -23.90
CA PRO A 11 -1.28 7.70 -25.33
C PRO A 11 -2.08 8.85 -25.95
N ALA A 12 -1.60 9.40 -27.07
CA ALA A 12 -2.28 10.50 -27.75
C ALA A 12 -3.65 10.09 -28.34
N ASP A 13 -3.89 8.81 -28.51
CA ASP A 13 -5.14 8.21 -28.99
C ASP A 13 -6.02 7.69 -27.83
N LEU A 14 -5.73 8.09 -26.59
CA LEU A 14 -6.60 7.79 -25.45
C LEU A 14 -7.99 8.34 -25.73
N GLY A 15 -8.96 7.45 -25.82
CA GLY A 15 -10.38 7.84 -25.99
C GLY A 15 -10.95 8.51 -24.73
N ARG A 16 -12.27 8.68 -24.70
CA ARG A 16 -12.95 9.16 -23.49
C ARG A 16 -12.73 8.19 -22.33
N SER A 17 -12.55 8.72 -21.13
CA SER A 17 -12.23 7.92 -19.95
C SER A 17 -13.12 8.26 -18.75
N VAL A 18 -13.20 7.33 -17.80
CA VAL A 18 -13.72 7.57 -16.46
C VAL A 18 -12.53 7.72 -15.52
N VAL A 19 -12.42 8.88 -14.88
CA VAL A 19 -11.24 9.23 -14.08
C VAL A 19 -11.56 9.12 -12.60
N VAL A 20 -10.68 8.45 -11.83
CA VAL A 20 -10.67 8.50 -10.37
C VAL A 20 -9.43 9.24 -9.89
N ILE A 21 -9.55 10.07 -8.85
CA ILE A 21 -8.44 10.89 -8.37
C ILE A 21 -8.25 10.71 -6.87
N GLY A 22 -7.03 10.45 -6.45
CA GLY A 22 -6.70 10.33 -5.04
C GLY A 22 -5.23 9.97 -4.80
N ASN A 23 -4.77 10.08 -3.56
CA ASN A 23 -3.45 9.57 -3.20
C ASN A 23 -3.39 8.04 -3.29
N PHE A 24 -4.51 7.37 -3.08
CA PHE A 24 -4.68 5.92 -3.15
C PHE A 24 -3.64 5.12 -2.36
N ASP A 25 -3.01 5.74 -1.37
CA ASP A 25 -1.97 5.08 -0.60
C ASP A 25 -2.58 3.95 0.25
N GLY A 26 -2.09 2.72 0.03
CA GLY A 26 -2.61 1.50 0.61
C GLY A 26 -3.85 0.92 -0.09
N VAL A 27 -4.51 1.61 -0.99
CA VAL A 27 -5.73 1.18 -1.73
C VAL A 27 -6.73 0.45 -0.80
N HIS A 28 -7.14 1.13 0.28
CA HIS A 28 -8.09 0.62 1.28
C HIS A 28 -9.52 0.49 0.71
N LEU A 29 -10.44 -0.15 1.44
CA LEU A 29 -11.81 -0.42 0.99
C LEU A 29 -12.55 0.83 0.51
N GLY A 30 -12.33 2.00 1.14
CA GLY A 30 -12.91 3.26 0.66
C GLY A 30 -12.42 3.66 -0.73
N HIS A 31 -11.14 3.45 -1.04
CA HIS A 31 -10.61 3.67 -2.40
C HIS A 31 -11.20 2.68 -3.40
N ARG A 32 -11.31 1.39 -3.01
CA ARG A 32 -11.88 0.34 -3.88
C ARG A 32 -13.32 0.62 -4.25
N ARG A 33 -14.14 1.20 -3.35
CA ARG A 33 -15.51 1.62 -3.66
C ARG A 33 -15.58 2.71 -4.74
N VAL A 34 -14.70 3.71 -4.65
CA VAL A 34 -14.61 4.77 -5.66
C VAL A 34 -14.26 4.18 -7.04
N ILE A 35 -13.29 3.26 -7.09
CA ILE A 35 -12.86 2.62 -8.32
C ILE A 35 -13.94 1.69 -8.88
N ALA A 36 -14.59 0.90 -8.02
CA ALA A 36 -15.68 0.02 -8.43
C ALA A 36 -16.83 0.81 -9.08
N ARG A 37 -17.19 1.98 -8.48
CA ARG A 37 -18.20 2.85 -9.08
C ARG A 37 -17.78 3.43 -10.43
N ALA A 38 -16.51 3.81 -10.56
CA ALA A 38 -15.96 4.26 -11.84
C ALA A 38 -16.00 3.13 -12.88
N ARG A 39 -15.73 1.88 -12.48
CA ARG A 39 -15.80 0.71 -13.36
C ARG A 39 -17.22 0.48 -13.89
N GLU A 40 -18.24 0.57 -13.02
CA GLU A 40 -19.64 0.48 -13.44
C GLU A 40 -19.98 1.50 -14.54
N ILE A 41 -19.63 2.79 -14.32
CA ILE A 41 -19.86 3.85 -15.29
C ILE A 41 -19.09 3.60 -16.60
N ALA A 42 -17.88 3.11 -16.50
CA ALA A 42 -17.02 2.84 -17.66
C ALA A 42 -17.57 1.67 -18.48
N ASP A 43 -18.03 0.60 -17.84
CA ASP A 43 -18.62 -0.57 -18.51
C ASP A 43 -19.90 -0.21 -19.27
N GLU A 44 -20.77 0.64 -18.68
CA GLU A 44 -21.98 1.13 -19.35
C GLU A 44 -21.71 1.92 -20.62
N ARG A 45 -20.55 2.61 -20.67
CA ARG A 45 -20.21 3.53 -21.78
C ARG A 45 -19.12 3.02 -22.71
N GLY A 46 -18.51 1.88 -22.42
CA GLY A 46 -17.38 1.34 -23.18
C GLY A 46 -16.10 2.15 -23.02
N PHE A 47 -15.87 2.78 -21.84
CA PHE A 47 -14.71 3.61 -21.56
C PHE A 47 -13.69 2.89 -20.68
N GLN A 48 -12.46 3.41 -20.64
CA GLN A 48 -11.42 2.95 -19.69
C GLN A 48 -11.52 3.71 -18.37
N VAL A 49 -11.16 3.02 -17.27
CA VAL A 49 -10.97 3.65 -15.97
C VAL A 49 -9.51 4.05 -15.81
N VAL A 50 -9.26 5.34 -15.64
CA VAL A 50 -7.93 5.89 -15.39
C VAL A 50 -7.84 6.38 -13.95
N ALA A 51 -6.93 5.79 -13.16
CA ALA A 51 -6.66 6.25 -11.81
C ALA A 51 -5.50 7.27 -11.81
N VAL A 52 -5.77 8.50 -11.35
CA VAL A 52 -4.76 9.53 -11.13
C VAL A 52 -4.30 9.49 -9.68
N THR A 53 -3.03 9.18 -9.47
CA THR A 53 -2.34 9.27 -8.18
C THR A 53 -1.14 10.19 -8.29
N PHE A 54 -0.49 10.49 -7.18
CA PHE A 54 0.60 11.46 -7.12
C PHE A 54 1.90 10.81 -6.64
N ASP A 55 3.02 11.16 -7.28
CA ASP A 55 4.34 10.71 -6.91
C ASP A 55 5.36 11.87 -7.04
N PRO A 56 6.03 12.30 -5.94
CA PRO A 56 5.84 11.81 -4.57
C PRO A 56 4.47 12.21 -3.96
N HIS A 57 4.20 11.69 -2.78
CA HIS A 57 3.00 12.08 -2.01
C HIS A 57 2.94 13.60 -1.82
N PRO A 58 1.79 14.28 -2.04
CA PRO A 58 1.71 15.74 -1.99
C PRO A 58 2.30 16.36 -0.71
N MET A 59 2.09 15.73 0.45
CA MET A 59 2.67 16.22 1.70
C MET A 59 4.20 16.14 1.73
N ALA A 60 4.83 15.25 0.96
CA ALA A 60 6.29 15.18 0.89
C ALA A 60 6.91 16.43 0.20
N VAL A 61 6.14 17.10 -0.66
CA VAL A 61 6.54 18.35 -1.32
C VAL A 61 6.09 19.58 -0.52
N LEU A 62 4.84 19.56 -0.03
CA LEU A 62 4.25 20.72 0.64
C LEU A 62 4.71 20.91 2.08
N ARG A 63 4.93 19.82 2.81
CA ARG A 63 5.34 19.77 4.23
C ARG A 63 6.19 18.53 4.49
N PRO A 64 7.47 18.50 4.06
CA PRO A 64 8.32 17.32 4.15
C PRO A 64 8.40 16.73 5.57
N ASP A 65 8.51 17.59 6.59
CA ASP A 65 8.60 17.18 8.00
C ASP A 65 7.30 16.52 8.55
N HIS A 66 6.20 16.64 7.82
CA HIS A 66 4.90 16.07 8.15
C HIS A 66 4.40 15.06 7.09
N ALA A 67 5.28 14.65 6.19
CA ALA A 67 4.95 13.67 5.19
C ALA A 67 4.63 12.32 5.87
N PRO A 68 3.49 11.69 5.55
CA PRO A 68 3.19 10.39 6.11
C PRO A 68 4.11 9.34 5.50
N ILE A 69 4.52 8.35 6.30
CA ILE A 69 5.16 7.13 5.79
C ILE A 69 4.20 6.47 4.80
N THR A 70 4.68 6.09 3.62
CA THR A 70 3.85 5.48 2.57
C THR A 70 3.44 4.05 2.94
N LEU A 71 2.22 3.67 2.60
CA LEU A 71 1.71 2.31 2.79
C LEU A 71 2.11 1.39 1.63
N THR A 72 2.26 1.96 0.43
CA THR A 72 2.56 1.23 -0.80
C THR A 72 3.52 2.02 -1.67
N SER A 73 4.46 1.34 -2.30
CA SER A 73 5.22 1.89 -3.42
C SER A 73 4.28 2.22 -4.60
N ILE A 74 4.74 3.03 -5.55
CA ILE A 74 3.95 3.35 -6.76
C ILE A 74 3.65 2.09 -7.58
N GLY A 75 4.59 1.15 -7.66
CA GLY A 75 4.38 -0.11 -8.38
C GLY A 75 3.29 -0.97 -7.74
N GLU A 76 3.37 -1.18 -6.42
CA GLU A 76 2.35 -1.92 -5.66
C GLU A 76 1.00 -1.23 -5.70
N ARG A 77 0.97 0.10 -5.52
CA ARG A 77 -0.25 0.89 -5.61
C ARG A 77 -0.93 0.72 -6.95
N ALA A 78 -0.18 0.77 -8.05
CA ALA A 78 -0.71 0.59 -9.38
C ALA A 78 -1.29 -0.82 -9.58
N THR A 79 -0.61 -1.87 -9.10
CA THR A 79 -1.15 -3.24 -9.12
C THR A 79 -2.47 -3.33 -8.34
N LEU A 80 -2.52 -2.76 -7.14
CA LEU A 80 -3.73 -2.75 -6.31
C LEU A 80 -4.89 -1.96 -6.91
N LEU A 81 -4.59 -0.86 -7.64
CA LEU A 81 -5.59 -0.08 -8.36
C LEU A 81 -6.16 -0.86 -9.55
N GLN A 82 -5.31 -1.62 -10.26
CA GLN A 82 -5.76 -2.51 -11.33
C GLN A 82 -6.65 -3.63 -10.78
N ASP A 83 -6.25 -4.28 -9.70
CA ASP A 83 -7.04 -5.32 -9.03
C ASP A 83 -8.40 -4.79 -8.54
N ALA A 84 -8.48 -3.48 -8.30
CA ALA A 84 -9.71 -2.80 -7.94
C ALA A 84 -10.58 -2.41 -9.16
N GLY A 85 -10.05 -2.52 -10.40
CA GLY A 85 -10.78 -2.26 -11.64
C GLY A 85 -10.29 -1.07 -12.49
N ALA A 86 -9.12 -0.49 -12.19
CA ALA A 86 -8.51 0.53 -13.05
C ALA A 86 -7.79 -0.13 -14.26
N ASP A 87 -7.98 0.40 -15.46
CA ASP A 87 -7.29 -0.06 -16.68
C ASP A 87 -5.89 0.55 -16.80
N ALA A 88 -5.74 1.81 -16.36
CA ALA A 88 -4.47 2.53 -16.38
C ALA A 88 -4.29 3.40 -15.13
N VAL A 89 -3.03 3.69 -14.79
CA VAL A 89 -2.67 4.54 -13.67
C VAL A 89 -1.76 5.65 -14.14
N LEU A 90 -2.16 6.90 -13.93
CA LEU A 90 -1.31 8.08 -14.07
C LEU A 90 -0.72 8.42 -12.69
N ALA A 91 0.54 8.11 -12.47
CA ALA A 91 1.33 8.60 -11.34
C ALA A 91 1.86 10.00 -11.70
N LEU A 92 1.01 11.01 -11.49
CA LEU A 92 1.34 12.40 -11.83
C LEU A 92 2.48 12.90 -10.93
N PRO A 93 3.62 13.36 -11.51
CA PRO A 93 4.70 13.95 -10.75
C PRO A 93 4.21 15.17 -9.96
N PHE A 94 4.18 15.06 -8.62
CA PHE A 94 3.73 16.15 -7.77
C PHE A 94 4.90 17.07 -7.46
N THR A 95 5.03 18.14 -8.23
CA THR A 95 6.06 19.16 -8.09
C THR A 95 5.50 20.41 -7.45
N THR A 96 6.38 21.38 -7.10
CA THR A 96 5.97 22.72 -6.65
C THR A 96 5.16 23.46 -7.72
N GLU A 97 5.41 23.22 -9.00
CA GLU A 97 4.62 23.74 -10.11
C GLU A 97 3.19 23.20 -10.06
N VAL A 98 3.03 21.85 -10.02
CA VAL A 98 1.71 21.20 -9.92
C VAL A 98 0.96 21.63 -8.66
N ALA A 99 1.66 21.79 -7.55
CA ALA A 99 1.09 22.28 -6.29
C ALA A 99 0.58 23.73 -6.39
N GLY A 100 1.09 24.49 -7.35
CA GLY A 100 0.68 25.88 -7.64
C GLY A 100 -0.52 25.99 -8.57
N TRP A 101 -0.91 24.92 -9.26
CA TRP A 101 -2.03 24.99 -10.21
C TRP A 101 -3.35 25.29 -9.50
N SER A 102 -4.13 26.20 -10.09
CA SER A 102 -5.51 26.41 -9.65
C SER A 102 -6.36 25.13 -9.87
N PRO A 103 -7.50 24.99 -9.21
CA PRO A 103 -8.43 23.91 -9.52
C PRO A 103 -8.82 23.85 -11.00
N GLU A 104 -9.04 25.01 -11.64
CA GLU A 104 -9.40 25.12 -13.05
C GLU A 104 -8.26 24.64 -13.95
N GLU A 105 -7.01 25.06 -13.67
CA GLU A 105 -5.83 24.59 -14.41
C GLU A 105 -5.66 23.07 -14.32
N PHE A 106 -5.91 22.47 -13.16
CA PHE A 106 -5.86 21.02 -13.01
C PHE A 106 -6.96 20.33 -13.83
N VAL A 107 -8.18 20.86 -13.80
CA VAL A 107 -9.31 20.35 -14.62
C VAL A 107 -8.95 20.40 -16.08
N ASP A 108 -8.55 21.56 -16.58
CA ASP A 108 -8.29 21.75 -18.01
C ASP A 108 -7.13 20.88 -18.49
N ARG A 109 -5.98 20.94 -17.82
CA ARG A 109 -4.75 20.25 -18.24
C ARG A 109 -4.83 18.73 -18.11
N ILE A 110 -5.41 18.24 -17.00
CA ILE A 110 -5.39 16.80 -16.70
C ILE A 110 -6.68 16.12 -17.09
N LEU A 111 -7.84 16.64 -16.69
CA LEU A 111 -9.09 15.94 -16.91
C LEU A 111 -9.60 16.10 -18.34
N VAL A 112 -9.52 17.33 -18.87
CA VAL A 112 -10.09 17.66 -20.17
C VAL A 112 -9.11 17.38 -21.30
N ASP A 113 -7.92 17.99 -21.26
CA ASP A 113 -6.97 17.96 -22.38
C ASP A 113 -6.17 16.65 -22.45
N LEU A 114 -5.80 16.08 -21.31
CA LEU A 114 -4.94 14.88 -21.27
C LEU A 114 -5.73 13.58 -21.20
N LEU A 115 -6.72 13.48 -20.29
CA LEU A 115 -7.43 12.23 -20.03
C LEU A 115 -8.80 12.16 -20.71
N HIS A 116 -9.24 13.22 -21.36
CA HIS A 116 -10.52 13.30 -22.07
C HIS A 116 -11.68 12.76 -21.19
N ALA A 117 -11.74 13.19 -19.93
CA ALA A 117 -12.69 12.69 -18.97
C ALA A 117 -14.14 12.79 -19.48
N ALA A 118 -14.88 11.69 -19.36
CA ALA A 118 -16.33 11.63 -19.59
C ALA A 118 -17.09 11.56 -18.25
N ALA A 119 -16.42 11.07 -17.23
CA ALA A 119 -16.89 11.09 -15.85
C ALA A 119 -15.70 11.17 -14.90
N VAL A 120 -15.90 11.81 -13.74
CA VAL A 120 -14.93 11.89 -12.66
C VAL A 120 -15.57 11.35 -11.38
N VAL A 121 -14.97 10.34 -10.77
CA VAL A 121 -15.49 9.73 -9.53
C VAL A 121 -14.46 9.92 -8.44
N VAL A 122 -14.85 10.53 -7.33
CA VAL A 122 -13.96 10.88 -6.20
C VAL A 122 -14.67 10.64 -4.87
N GLY A 123 -13.92 10.62 -3.76
CA GLY A 123 -14.56 10.66 -2.43
C GLY A 123 -15.32 11.97 -2.21
N ALA A 124 -16.42 11.95 -1.48
CA ALA A 124 -17.25 13.14 -1.23
C ALA A 124 -16.49 14.28 -0.52
N ASN A 125 -15.40 13.96 0.19
CA ASN A 125 -14.54 14.94 0.84
C ASN A 125 -13.32 15.35 0.02
N PHE A 126 -13.27 15.01 -1.27
CA PHE A 126 -12.13 15.28 -2.15
C PHE A 126 -11.84 16.77 -2.24
N ARG A 127 -10.54 17.11 -2.14
CA ARG A 127 -10.01 18.47 -2.30
C ARG A 127 -8.82 18.45 -3.24
N PHE A 128 -8.69 19.48 -4.08
CA PHE A 128 -7.61 19.58 -5.07
C PHE A 128 -7.26 21.03 -5.40
N GLY A 129 -6.22 21.19 -6.22
CA GLY A 129 -5.71 22.47 -6.64
C GLY A 129 -4.97 23.22 -5.52
N HIS A 130 -4.46 24.39 -5.84
CA HIS A 130 -3.68 25.21 -4.92
C HIS A 130 -4.44 25.47 -3.61
N ARG A 131 -3.79 25.18 -2.47
CA ARG A 131 -4.36 25.31 -1.11
C ARG A 131 -5.66 24.54 -0.90
N ALA A 132 -5.88 23.45 -1.66
CA ALA A 132 -7.10 22.62 -1.59
C ALA A 132 -8.40 23.43 -1.84
N ALA A 133 -8.34 24.43 -2.73
CA ALA A 133 -9.45 25.34 -3.01
C ALA A 133 -10.58 24.67 -3.79
N GLY A 134 -10.26 23.62 -4.60
CA GLY A 134 -11.26 22.84 -5.36
C GLY A 134 -11.94 21.76 -4.52
N ASP A 135 -13.18 21.46 -4.85
CA ASP A 135 -14.00 20.41 -4.25
C ASP A 135 -14.89 19.73 -5.31
N VAL A 136 -15.76 18.81 -4.87
CA VAL A 136 -16.69 18.08 -5.75
C VAL A 136 -17.66 19.02 -6.45
N ALA A 137 -18.11 20.09 -5.80
CA ALA A 137 -19.03 21.05 -6.40
C ALA A 137 -18.35 21.83 -7.56
N LEU A 138 -17.10 22.24 -7.35
CA LEU A 138 -16.30 22.88 -8.40
C LEU A 138 -16.07 21.94 -9.58
N LEU A 139 -15.71 20.65 -9.32
CA LEU A 139 -15.57 19.65 -10.39
C LEU A 139 -16.84 19.50 -11.20
N THR A 140 -18.00 19.45 -10.54
CA THR A 140 -19.31 19.34 -11.20
C THR A 140 -19.59 20.56 -12.06
N ALA A 141 -19.36 21.77 -11.54
CA ALA A 141 -19.56 23.00 -12.29
C ALA A 141 -18.58 23.10 -13.49
N ALA A 142 -17.31 22.76 -13.27
CA ALA A 142 -16.28 22.79 -14.31
C ALA A 142 -16.58 21.79 -15.45
N GLY A 143 -17.05 20.58 -15.12
CA GLY A 143 -17.44 19.59 -16.12
C GLY A 143 -18.63 20.03 -16.98
N ALA A 144 -19.66 20.61 -16.33
CA ALA A 144 -20.83 21.12 -17.00
C ALA A 144 -20.57 22.37 -17.86
N ALA A 145 -19.51 23.13 -17.56
CA ALA A 145 -19.13 24.34 -18.31
C ALA A 145 -18.31 24.05 -19.57
N GLN A 146 -17.85 22.80 -19.76
CA GLN A 146 -17.10 22.41 -20.96
C GLN A 146 -18.00 22.38 -22.20
N SER A 147 -17.40 22.54 -23.39
CA SER A 147 -18.10 22.39 -24.64
C SER A 147 -18.58 20.95 -24.87
N GLU A 148 -19.58 20.78 -25.73
CA GLU A 148 -20.08 19.47 -26.11
C GLU A 148 -18.96 18.54 -26.58
N GLY A 149 -18.97 17.31 -26.08
CA GLY A 149 -17.93 16.29 -26.30
C GLY A 149 -16.68 16.39 -25.41
N ARG A 150 -16.50 17.50 -24.67
CA ARG A 150 -15.47 17.68 -23.66
C ARG A 150 -16.04 17.73 -22.24
N ASP A 151 -17.37 17.79 -22.14
CA ASP A 151 -18.09 17.78 -20.87
C ASP A 151 -17.90 16.47 -20.10
N PHE A 152 -17.94 16.54 -18.79
CA PHE A 152 -17.88 15.36 -17.92
C PHE A 152 -18.84 15.48 -16.75
N THR A 153 -19.33 14.34 -16.30
CA THR A 153 -20.11 14.23 -15.06
C THR A 153 -19.21 14.01 -13.86
N THR A 154 -19.65 14.45 -12.67
CA THR A 154 -18.91 14.22 -11.42
C THR A 154 -19.77 13.50 -10.41
N GLU A 155 -19.21 12.46 -9.76
CA GLU A 155 -19.86 11.73 -8.69
C GLU A 155 -18.94 11.70 -7.45
N GLY A 156 -19.47 12.19 -6.31
CA GLY A 156 -18.81 12.14 -5.01
C GLY A 156 -19.31 10.95 -4.20
N ILE A 157 -18.45 9.97 -3.94
CA ILE A 157 -18.80 8.76 -3.19
C ILE A 157 -18.74 9.05 -1.69
N PRO A 158 -19.81 8.81 -0.93
CA PRO A 158 -19.79 8.92 0.52
C PRO A 158 -18.75 8.00 1.16
N LEU A 159 -18.10 8.50 2.23
CA LEU A 159 -17.05 7.75 2.93
C LEU A 159 -17.63 6.80 4.00
N ASP A 160 -18.91 6.87 4.24
CA ASP A 160 -19.66 6.07 5.19
C ASP A 160 -19.92 4.67 4.63
N GLY A 161 -19.38 3.68 5.22
CA GLY A 161 -19.50 2.29 4.74
C GLY A 161 -19.26 1.25 5.82
N GLY A 162 -19.30 1.65 7.09
CA GLY A 162 -19.07 0.76 8.22
C GLY A 162 -19.02 1.54 9.53
N PRO A 163 -18.80 0.85 10.65
CA PRO A 163 -18.69 1.49 11.97
C PRO A 163 -17.50 2.46 12.06
N MET A 164 -16.58 2.45 11.09
CA MET A 164 -15.42 3.33 11.02
C MET A 164 -15.16 3.81 9.59
N VAL A 165 -14.63 5.03 9.46
CA VAL A 165 -14.19 5.58 8.16
C VAL A 165 -12.83 4.99 7.81
N TRP A 166 -12.79 4.11 6.84
CA TRP A 166 -11.54 3.56 6.32
C TRP A 166 -10.69 4.65 5.66
N SER A 167 -9.46 4.82 6.12
CA SER A 167 -8.53 5.81 5.58
C SER A 167 -7.09 5.34 5.68
N SER A 168 -6.20 5.87 4.85
CA SER A 168 -4.76 5.60 4.94
C SER A 168 -4.19 6.00 6.32
N THR A 169 -4.76 7.03 6.97
CA THR A 169 -4.39 7.43 8.34
C THR A 169 -4.76 6.36 9.33
N TYR A 170 -5.97 5.78 9.24
CA TYR A 170 -6.40 4.69 10.10
C TYR A 170 -5.48 3.47 9.96
N VAL A 171 -5.18 3.06 8.72
CA VAL A 171 -4.25 1.94 8.45
C VAL A 171 -2.89 2.21 9.10
N ARG A 172 -2.33 3.42 8.96
CA ARG A 172 -1.05 3.76 9.60
C ARG A 172 -1.12 3.69 11.13
N THR A 173 -2.23 4.15 11.71
CA THR A 173 -2.45 4.08 13.16
C THR A 173 -2.48 2.62 13.64
N CYS A 174 -3.20 1.74 12.94
CA CYS A 174 -3.21 0.31 13.24
C CYS A 174 -1.81 -0.31 13.14
N LEU A 175 -1.08 -0.04 12.05
CA LEU A 175 0.29 -0.54 11.88
C LEU A 175 1.23 -0.05 12.98
N ALA A 176 1.16 1.22 13.35
CA ALA A 176 1.97 1.80 14.43
C ALA A 176 1.64 1.21 15.81
N ALA A 177 0.42 0.73 16.01
CA ALA A 177 -0.01 0.01 17.22
C ALA A 177 0.32 -1.50 17.16
N GLY A 178 0.68 -2.02 15.97
CA GLY A 178 0.84 -3.45 15.72
C GLY A 178 -0.48 -4.21 15.53
N ASP A 179 -1.57 -3.49 15.35
CA ASP A 179 -2.89 -4.05 15.04
C ASP A 179 -2.99 -4.35 13.53
N VAL A 180 -2.39 -5.47 13.15
CA VAL A 180 -2.39 -5.91 11.74
C VAL A 180 -3.77 -6.41 11.30
N ALA A 181 -4.59 -6.89 12.23
CA ALA A 181 -5.95 -7.32 11.93
C ALA A 181 -6.87 -6.13 11.58
N GLY A 182 -6.85 -5.05 12.39
CA GLY A 182 -7.58 -3.82 12.09
C GLY A 182 -7.09 -3.14 10.80
N ALA A 183 -5.79 -3.17 10.54
CA ALA A 183 -5.24 -2.69 9.27
C ALA A 183 -5.74 -3.52 8.08
N ALA A 184 -5.76 -4.85 8.21
CA ALA A 184 -6.24 -5.78 7.18
C ALA A 184 -7.73 -5.59 6.88
N GLU A 185 -8.55 -5.37 7.91
CA GLU A 185 -9.97 -5.06 7.77
C GLU A 185 -10.18 -3.80 6.93
N ALA A 186 -9.44 -2.72 7.22
CA ALA A 186 -9.53 -1.47 6.45
C ALA A 186 -9.03 -1.61 5.01
N LEU A 187 -7.99 -2.41 4.79
CA LEU A 187 -7.41 -2.67 3.48
C LEU A 187 -8.27 -3.64 2.64
N GLY A 188 -9.09 -4.50 3.28
CA GLY A 188 -9.79 -5.60 2.64
C GLY A 188 -8.84 -6.71 2.15
N ARG A 189 -7.63 -6.77 2.71
CA ARG A 189 -6.60 -7.77 2.45
C ARG A 189 -5.56 -7.78 3.57
N PRO A 190 -4.80 -8.87 3.76
CA PRO A 190 -3.72 -8.90 4.73
C PRO A 190 -2.70 -7.77 4.54
N VAL A 191 -2.06 -7.36 5.64
CA VAL A 191 -0.88 -6.51 5.61
C VAL A 191 0.28 -7.34 5.11
N THR A 192 1.02 -6.84 4.12
CA THR A 192 2.18 -7.52 3.55
C THR A 192 3.41 -6.64 3.51
N VAL A 193 4.58 -7.27 3.60
CA VAL A 193 5.90 -6.67 3.32
C VAL A 193 6.58 -7.51 2.25
N ARG A 194 7.03 -6.87 1.17
CA ARG A 194 7.76 -7.52 0.08
C ARG A 194 9.21 -7.10 0.05
N GLY A 195 10.07 -8.02 -0.31
CA GLY A 195 11.47 -7.74 -0.55
C GLY A 195 12.27 -8.98 -0.86
N VAL A 196 13.54 -8.76 -1.22
CA VAL A 196 14.51 -9.81 -1.47
C VAL A 196 15.12 -10.24 -0.14
N VAL A 197 15.19 -11.55 0.09
CA VAL A 197 15.79 -12.10 1.31
C VAL A 197 17.30 -11.88 1.29
N VAL A 198 17.81 -11.22 2.31
CA VAL A 198 19.24 -10.95 2.48
C VAL A 198 19.84 -11.78 3.62
N ARG A 199 21.16 -11.88 3.64
CA ARG A 199 21.87 -12.50 4.76
C ARG A 199 21.79 -11.59 5.98
N GLY A 200 21.23 -12.11 7.08
CA GLY A 200 21.21 -11.48 8.40
C GLY A 200 22.40 -11.91 9.26
N ASP A 201 22.31 -11.63 10.55
CA ASP A 201 23.36 -11.95 11.55
C ASP A 201 23.53 -13.45 11.83
N GLN A 202 22.66 -14.31 11.26
CA GLN A 202 22.63 -15.78 11.39
C GLN A 202 22.50 -16.32 12.82
N ARG A 203 22.29 -15.48 13.84
CA ARG A 203 22.13 -15.88 15.25
C ARG A 203 20.99 -16.87 15.46
N GLY A 204 19.86 -16.66 14.76
CA GLY A 204 18.73 -17.59 14.80
C GLY A 204 19.11 -18.98 14.30
N ARG A 205 19.93 -19.06 13.24
CA ARG A 205 20.40 -20.33 12.69
C ARG A 205 21.23 -21.15 13.70
N GLU A 206 22.08 -20.50 14.47
CA GLU A 206 22.88 -21.14 15.54
C GLU A 206 21.99 -21.68 16.65
N LEU A 207 20.82 -21.09 16.88
CA LEU A 207 19.85 -21.49 17.89
C LEU A 207 18.80 -22.49 17.35
N GLY A 208 18.89 -22.91 16.10
CA GLY A 208 17.92 -23.81 15.45
C GLY A 208 16.68 -23.11 14.86
N PHE A 209 16.70 -21.78 14.75
CA PHE A 209 15.61 -20.98 14.17
C PHE A 209 16.12 -20.12 13.00
N PRO A 210 16.41 -20.74 11.82
CA PRO A 210 16.85 -19.97 10.67
C PRO A 210 15.75 -19.04 10.18
N THR A 211 16.06 -17.75 9.98
CA THR A 211 15.09 -16.75 9.54
C THR A 211 15.44 -16.20 8.15
N ALA A 212 14.39 -15.98 7.33
CA ALA A 212 14.46 -15.17 6.14
C ALA A 212 14.41 -13.70 6.55
N ASN A 213 15.45 -12.95 6.20
CA ASN A 213 15.58 -11.54 6.56
C ASN A 213 15.19 -10.65 5.38
N VAL A 214 14.14 -9.88 5.52
CA VAL A 214 13.66 -8.92 4.52
C VAL A 214 13.91 -7.50 5.06
N PRO A 215 14.86 -6.74 4.45
CA PRO A 215 15.05 -5.35 4.80
C PRO A 215 13.82 -4.53 4.38
N THR A 216 13.41 -3.59 5.23
CA THR A 216 12.28 -2.72 4.92
C THR A 216 12.80 -1.36 4.50
N ALA A 217 12.22 -0.78 3.44
CA ALA A 217 12.54 0.58 3.04
C ALA A 217 12.09 1.56 4.15
N GLU A 218 12.96 2.49 4.54
CA GLU A 218 12.68 3.48 5.61
C GLU A 218 11.39 4.28 5.37
N ALA A 219 11.02 4.46 4.11
CA ALA A 219 9.84 5.24 3.71
C ALA A 219 8.55 4.41 3.64
N THR A 220 8.58 3.08 3.94
CA THR A 220 7.39 2.22 3.84
C THR A 220 6.90 1.80 5.22
N ALA A 221 5.60 1.96 5.45
CA ALA A 221 4.98 1.60 6.72
C ALA A 221 5.03 0.07 6.94
N THR A 222 5.57 -0.32 8.08
CA THR A 222 5.62 -1.71 8.55
C THR A 222 4.90 -1.81 9.90
N PRO A 223 4.39 -2.98 10.29
CA PRO A 223 3.84 -3.18 11.63
C PRO A 223 4.84 -2.79 12.73
N ALA A 224 4.34 -2.38 13.89
CA ALA A 224 5.16 -2.06 15.06
C ALA A 224 6.10 -3.21 15.44
N ASP A 225 7.18 -2.89 16.17
CA ASP A 225 8.11 -3.90 16.67
C ASP A 225 7.37 -4.95 17.49
N GLY A 226 7.63 -6.22 17.23
CA GLY A 226 6.95 -7.34 17.86
C GLY A 226 7.12 -8.65 17.12
N VAL A 227 6.44 -9.67 17.64
CA VAL A 227 6.36 -11.00 17.03
C VAL A 227 4.92 -11.23 16.58
N TYR A 228 4.78 -11.80 15.38
CA TYR A 228 3.52 -12.00 14.67
C TYR A 228 3.41 -13.43 14.14
N ALA A 229 2.21 -13.95 14.06
CA ALA A 229 1.88 -15.09 13.22
C ALA A 229 1.56 -14.62 11.80
N GLY A 230 1.99 -15.38 10.79
CA GLY A 230 1.72 -15.03 9.41
C GLY A 230 2.26 -16.03 8.42
N TRP A 231 2.43 -15.59 7.18
CA TRP A 231 2.85 -16.44 6.09
C TRP A 231 4.01 -15.82 5.34
N LEU A 232 4.91 -16.65 4.85
CA LEU A 232 5.93 -16.27 3.88
C LEU A 232 5.59 -16.92 2.54
N ARG A 233 5.46 -16.12 1.50
CA ARG A 233 5.19 -16.59 0.13
C ARG A 233 6.37 -16.27 -0.78
N ARG A 234 6.87 -17.27 -1.49
CA ARG A 234 7.83 -17.08 -2.56
C ARG A 234 7.13 -16.50 -3.78
N LEU A 235 7.68 -15.45 -4.38
CA LEU A 235 7.06 -14.85 -5.57
C LEU A 235 7.45 -15.52 -6.88
N ASP A 236 8.55 -16.28 -6.89
CA ASP A 236 9.01 -17.04 -8.05
C ASP A 236 8.23 -18.35 -8.27
N THR A 237 7.87 -19.07 -7.18
CA THR A 237 7.15 -20.36 -7.24
C THR A 237 5.69 -20.24 -6.85
N GLY A 238 5.32 -19.19 -6.11
CA GLY A 238 3.99 -19.02 -5.51
C GLY A 238 3.76 -19.85 -4.24
N GLU A 239 4.73 -20.63 -3.80
CA GLU A 239 4.63 -21.45 -2.59
C GLU A 239 4.49 -20.57 -1.35
N ARG A 240 3.64 -20.99 -0.42
CA ARG A 240 3.30 -20.26 0.80
C ARG A 240 3.54 -21.14 2.02
N TYR A 241 4.25 -20.60 3.00
CA TYR A 241 4.68 -21.30 4.21
C TYR A 241 4.18 -20.56 5.45
N PRO A 242 3.68 -21.28 6.47
CA PRO A 242 3.36 -20.64 7.76
C PRO A 242 4.66 -20.16 8.42
N ALA A 243 4.60 -19.01 9.08
CA ALA A 243 5.78 -18.39 9.66
C ALA A 243 5.49 -17.68 11.00
N ALA A 244 6.47 -17.73 11.90
CA ALA A 244 6.60 -16.80 13.01
C ALA A 244 7.48 -15.63 12.54
N ILE A 245 6.97 -14.41 12.68
CA ILE A 245 7.56 -13.22 12.06
C ILE A 245 7.98 -12.26 13.17
N SER A 246 9.23 -11.83 13.16
CA SER A 246 9.75 -10.78 14.03
C SER A 246 9.93 -9.48 13.24
N VAL A 247 9.40 -8.38 13.76
CA VAL A 247 9.64 -7.03 13.24
C VAL A 247 10.43 -6.27 14.28
N GLY A 248 11.59 -5.74 13.90
CA GLY A 248 12.44 -5.02 14.83
C GLY A 248 13.58 -4.29 14.14
N THR A 249 14.31 -3.50 14.94
CA THR A 249 15.52 -2.80 14.52
C THR A 249 16.75 -3.51 15.08
N ASN A 250 17.60 -4.02 14.20
CA ASN A 250 18.90 -4.54 14.61
C ASN A 250 19.95 -3.41 14.52
N PRO A 251 20.82 -3.24 15.55
CA PRO A 251 21.94 -2.31 15.44
C PRO A 251 22.92 -2.85 14.41
N THR A 252 23.16 -2.09 13.33
CA THR A 252 24.25 -2.36 12.39
C THR A 252 25.58 -1.83 12.93
N PHE A 253 26.71 -2.33 12.42
CA PHE A 253 28.07 -1.91 12.83
C PHE A 253 28.31 -0.41 12.57
N ASP A 254 27.56 0.24 11.67
CA ASP A 254 27.67 1.65 11.31
C ASP A 254 26.73 2.58 12.11
N GLY A 255 26.08 2.06 13.16
CA GLY A 255 25.20 2.87 14.03
C GLY A 255 23.83 3.20 13.42
N HIS A 256 23.56 2.85 12.17
CA HIS A 256 22.24 2.92 11.58
C HIS A 256 21.40 1.74 12.05
N ARG A 257 20.18 2.00 12.50
CA ARG A 257 19.22 0.97 12.90
C ARG A 257 18.34 0.66 11.68
N GLU A 258 18.73 -0.37 10.94
CA GLU A 258 17.91 -0.86 9.84
C GLU A 258 16.75 -1.70 10.41
N ARG A 259 15.53 -1.36 10.03
CA ARG A 259 14.35 -2.14 10.39
C ARG A 259 14.23 -3.33 9.47
N ARG A 260 14.01 -4.52 10.04
CA ARG A 260 13.92 -5.78 9.30
C ARG A 260 12.69 -6.57 9.69
N VAL A 261 12.20 -7.34 8.75
CA VAL A 261 11.21 -8.38 8.95
C VAL A 261 11.93 -9.71 8.83
N GLU A 262 11.96 -10.46 9.93
CA GLU A 262 12.62 -11.77 10.02
C GLU A 262 11.55 -12.85 10.15
N SER A 263 11.49 -13.77 9.20
CA SER A 263 10.46 -14.82 9.14
C SER A 263 11.09 -16.19 9.36
N TYR A 264 10.71 -16.87 10.44
CA TYR A 264 10.99 -18.27 10.69
C TYR A 264 9.87 -19.12 10.07
N VAL A 265 10.21 -19.93 9.08
CA VAL A 265 9.26 -20.85 8.44
C VAL A 265 9.01 -22.05 9.35
N LEU A 266 7.74 -22.30 9.67
CA LEU A 266 7.33 -23.38 10.56
C LEU A 266 7.44 -24.74 9.85
N ASP A 267 7.50 -25.82 10.69
CA ASP A 267 7.50 -27.23 10.25
C ASP A 267 8.67 -27.61 9.34
N ARG A 268 9.83 -26.94 9.54
CA ARG A 268 11.12 -27.19 8.91
C ARG A 268 12.20 -27.32 9.98
N ASP A 269 11.94 -28.20 10.94
CA ASP A 269 12.79 -28.36 12.13
C ASP A 269 14.11 -29.11 11.81
N ASP A 270 14.16 -29.87 10.70
CA ASP A 270 15.38 -30.54 10.23
C ASP A 270 16.23 -29.59 9.39
N PRO A 271 17.52 -29.42 9.72
CA PRO A 271 18.43 -28.59 8.92
C PRO A 271 18.53 -28.99 7.43
N GLU A 272 18.28 -30.26 7.09
CA GLU A 272 18.28 -30.72 5.70
C GLU A 272 17.02 -30.26 4.92
N ASP A 273 15.94 -29.89 5.65
CA ASP A 273 14.68 -29.39 5.07
C ASP A 273 14.59 -27.86 5.07
N TRP A 274 15.62 -27.15 5.53
CA TRP A 274 15.60 -25.68 5.53
C TRP A 274 15.55 -25.13 4.12
N LEU A 275 14.65 -24.17 3.92
CA LEU A 275 14.50 -23.51 2.64
C LEU A 275 15.69 -22.59 2.35
N GLU A 276 16.27 -22.74 1.17
CA GLU A 276 17.24 -21.77 0.67
C GLU A 276 16.44 -20.60 0.03
N LEU A 277 16.44 -19.46 0.72
CA LEU A 277 15.65 -18.29 0.33
C LEU A 277 16.51 -17.05 0.02
N TYR A 278 17.85 -17.14 0.14
CA TYR A 278 18.72 -16.00 -0.19
C TYR A 278 18.55 -15.58 -1.66
N ASP A 279 18.51 -14.27 -1.87
CA ASP A 279 18.28 -13.64 -3.17
C ASP A 279 16.91 -13.94 -3.81
N VAL A 280 16.00 -14.60 -3.07
CA VAL A 280 14.62 -14.84 -3.50
C VAL A 280 13.73 -13.67 -3.07
N GLU A 281 12.89 -13.19 -3.98
CA GLU A 281 11.86 -12.20 -3.65
C GLU A 281 10.68 -12.90 -2.96
N VAL A 282 10.31 -12.40 -1.78
CA VAL A 282 9.25 -12.96 -0.95
C VAL A 282 8.23 -11.89 -0.55
N GLU A 283 7.04 -12.35 -0.23
CA GLU A 283 6.00 -11.56 0.43
C GLU A 283 5.73 -12.16 1.81
N VAL A 284 5.88 -11.35 2.84
CA VAL A 284 5.57 -11.69 4.22
C VAL A 284 4.21 -11.10 4.59
N GLU A 285 3.25 -11.95 4.87
CA GLU A 285 1.86 -11.62 5.21
C GLU A 285 1.68 -11.73 6.73
N PHE A 286 1.12 -10.69 7.34
CA PHE A 286 0.85 -10.62 8.79
C PHE A 286 -0.61 -10.95 9.07
N VAL A 287 -0.84 -11.90 9.98
CA VAL A 287 -2.18 -12.35 10.39
C VAL A 287 -2.56 -11.78 11.76
N GLU A 288 -1.71 -12.00 12.77
CA GLU A 288 -1.98 -11.58 14.16
C GLU A 288 -0.69 -11.25 14.91
N ARG A 289 -0.76 -10.26 15.79
CA ARG A 289 0.34 -9.93 16.71
C ARG A 289 0.32 -10.84 17.91
N LEU A 290 1.39 -11.59 18.14
CA LEU A 290 1.52 -12.46 19.29
C LEU A 290 1.92 -11.69 20.56
N ARG A 291 2.90 -10.78 20.41
CA ARG A 291 3.44 -9.96 21.51
C ARG A 291 4.30 -8.79 21.01
N GLY A 292 4.63 -7.90 21.94
CA GLY A 292 5.68 -6.90 21.73
C GLY A 292 7.08 -7.49 21.87
N MET A 293 8.10 -6.66 21.61
CA MET A 293 9.50 -7.05 21.87
C MET A 293 9.76 -7.13 23.37
N VAL A 294 10.47 -8.18 23.79
CA VAL A 294 10.88 -8.41 25.16
C VAL A 294 12.41 -8.59 25.19
N ARG A 295 13.05 -8.09 26.24
CA ARG A 295 14.47 -8.34 26.51
C ARG A 295 14.57 -9.59 27.35
N PHE A 296 15.51 -10.48 27.01
CA PHE A 296 15.79 -11.70 27.72
C PHE A 296 17.13 -11.58 28.46
N ASP A 297 17.22 -12.16 29.63
CA ASP A 297 18.43 -12.15 30.45
C ASP A 297 19.34 -13.36 30.16
N SER A 298 18.80 -14.40 29.46
CA SER A 298 19.55 -15.57 29.04
C SER A 298 19.13 -16.07 27.65
N VAL A 299 20.00 -16.89 27.04
CA VAL A 299 19.72 -17.56 25.76
C VAL A 299 18.61 -18.60 25.92
N GLU A 300 18.58 -19.28 27.07
CA GLU A 300 17.57 -20.29 27.38
C GLU A 300 16.17 -19.70 27.44
N GLU A 301 16.02 -18.53 28.08
CA GLU A 301 14.73 -17.80 28.10
C GLU A 301 14.29 -17.36 26.69
N LEU A 302 15.23 -16.85 25.90
CA LEU A 302 14.95 -16.50 24.50
C LEU A 302 14.45 -17.70 23.71
N VAL A 303 15.15 -18.85 23.79
CA VAL A 303 14.78 -20.08 23.06
C VAL A 303 13.44 -20.62 23.55
N ALA A 304 13.17 -20.58 24.86
CA ALA A 304 11.87 -20.99 25.40
C ALA A 304 10.73 -20.13 24.83
N GLN A 305 10.90 -18.81 24.82
CA GLN A 305 9.90 -17.89 24.25
C GLN A 305 9.72 -18.10 22.74
N MET A 306 10.79 -18.32 21.98
CA MET A 306 10.69 -18.61 20.54
C MET A 306 9.88 -19.88 20.27
N LYS A 307 10.04 -20.93 21.09
CA LYS A 307 9.23 -22.15 21.00
C LYS A 307 7.74 -21.89 21.26
N ASP A 308 7.44 -21.06 22.26
CA ASP A 308 6.07 -20.67 22.57
C ASP A 308 5.45 -19.84 21.43
N ASP A 309 6.20 -18.90 20.85
CA ASP A 309 5.76 -18.11 19.70
C ASP A 309 5.47 -18.99 18.48
N VAL A 310 6.33 -19.99 18.20
CA VAL A 310 6.15 -20.97 17.14
C VAL A 310 4.91 -21.83 17.37
N ALA A 311 4.71 -22.36 18.59
CA ALA A 311 3.54 -23.14 18.94
C ALA A 311 2.25 -22.35 18.74
N ARG A 312 2.22 -21.11 19.23
CA ARG A 312 1.06 -20.21 19.09
C ARG A 312 0.81 -19.81 17.62
N SER A 313 1.87 -19.60 16.85
CA SER A 313 1.73 -19.35 15.40
C SER A 313 1.08 -20.54 14.68
N ARG A 314 1.48 -21.79 15.02
CA ARG A 314 0.86 -22.99 14.46
C ARG A 314 -0.64 -23.06 14.76
N GLU A 315 -1.03 -22.82 16.02
CA GLU A 315 -2.44 -22.82 16.42
C GLU A 315 -3.27 -21.82 15.62
N LEU A 316 -2.78 -20.58 15.48
CA LEU A 316 -3.48 -19.51 14.76
C LEU A 316 -3.55 -19.73 13.25
N LEU A 317 -2.54 -20.32 12.64
CA LEU A 317 -2.46 -20.50 11.19
C LEU A 317 -3.07 -21.83 10.71
N ALA A 318 -3.39 -22.75 11.63
CA ALA A 318 -4.11 -23.99 11.33
C ALA A 318 -5.64 -23.84 11.35
N ALA A 319 -6.15 -22.73 11.87
CA ALA A 319 -7.56 -22.38 11.94
C ALA A 319 -8.02 -21.68 10.66
#